data_b5b8ec3854dd1833a79cb50f1fd7238f
#
_entry.id   b5b8ec3854dd1833a79cb50f1fd7238f
#
_cell.length_a   1.000
_cell.length_b   1.000
_cell.length_c   1.000
_cell.angle_alpha   90.00
_cell.angle_beta   90.00
_cell.angle_gamma   90.00
#
_symmetry.space_group_name_H-M   'P 1'
#
loop_
_entity.id
_entity.type
_entity.pdbx_description
1 polymer ?
#
loop_
_entity_poly.entity_id
_entity_poly.type
_entity_poly.pdbx_seq_one_letter_code
_entity_poly.pdbx_strand_id
1 'polypeptide(L)'
;MNMKLECDLSGIRKCMMSGLSLLLAGVLQAQNPIVQTCYTSDPAPMVHDGTLYVYTGHDEDHADFFWMQEWRVYSTKDMVNWTDHGSPLAIESFDWADDRAWASQCIERNGKFYWYVCLHSKLTNTMAIGVAVGDSPTGPFKDAIGRPLYEGSWDFIDPTVFVDDDGQAYLYWGNPNVYYAKLNADMVSLDGEVSKVEQTIESFGSPGPDKREKGKKYKDIYTEGPWLHKRGGTYGNSLA
;
A
#
# COMPACT_ATOMS: atom_id res chain seq x y z
N MET A 1 50.59 -63.23 1.37
CA MET A 1 50.53 -61.85 0.80
C MET A 1 49.19 -61.22 1.20
N ASN A 2 49.19 -60.56 2.38
CA ASN A 2 47.97 -59.98 2.96
C ASN A 2 47.90 -58.49 2.56
N MET A 3 46.98 -58.20 1.70
CA MET A 3 46.67 -56.82 1.29
C MET A 3 45.57 -56.23 2.24
N LYS A 4 45.96 -55.37 3.16
CA LYS A 4 45.01 -54.59 3.96
C LYS A 4 44.47 -53.47 3.09
N LEU A 5 43.18 -53.45 2.83
CA LEU A 5 42.44 -52.31 2.31
C LEU A 5 42.19 -51.37 3.48
N GLU A 6 42.96 -50.25 3.56
CA GLU A 6 42.60 -49.13 4.42
C GLU A 6 41.58 -48.26 3.69
N CYS A 7 40.35 -48.27 4.20
CA CYS A 7 39.29 -47.41 3.69
C CYS A 7 39.50 -46.01 4.25
N ASP A 8 39.87 -45.04 3.42
CA ASP A 8 40.03 -43.64 3.81
C ASP A 8 38.65 -42.98 4.05
N LEU A 9 38.30 -42.90 5.33
CA LEU A 9 37.05 -42.29 5.80
C LEU A 9 37.05 -40.72 5.74
N SER A 10 38.18 -40.10 5.36
CA SER A 10 38.28 -38.62 5.34
C SER A 10 37.48 -37.99 4.20
N GLY A 11 37.39 -38.71 3.05
CA GLY A 11 36.61 -38.25 1.90
C GLY A 11 35.09 -38.28 2.14
N ILE A 12 34.60 -39.31 2.87
CA ILE A 12 33.17 -39.43 3.17
C ILE A 12 32.68 -38.36 4.13
N ARG A 13 33.49 -37.97 5.14
CA ARG A 13 33.14 -36.88 6.07
C ARG A 13 33.06 -35.53 5.37
N LYS A 14 33.93 -35.21 4.39
CA LYS A 14 33.89 -33.98 3.61
C LYS A 14 32.67 -33.93 2.69
N CYS A 15 32.29 -35.03 2.04
CA CYS A 15 31.06 -35.09 1.24
C CYS A 15 29.80 -34.93 2.08
N MET A 16 29.72 -35.54 3.27
CA MET A 16 28.58 -35.38 4.15
C MET A 16 28.44 -33.98 4.71
N MET A 17 29.53 -33.31 5.08
CA MET A 17 29.48 -31.91 5.53
C MET A 17 29.07 -30.93 4.41
N SER A 18 29.54 -31.15 3.18
CA SER A 18 29.15 -30.33 2.03
C SER A 18 27.68 -30.55 1.63
N GLY A 19 27.19 -31.78 1.73
CA GLY A 19 25.77 -32.09 1.48
C GLY A 19 24.83 -31.49 2.53
N LEU A 20 25.25 -31.49 3.81
CA LEU A 20 24.45 -30.91 4.89
C LEU A 20 24.41 -29.35 4.80
N SER A 21 25.52 -28.73 4.37
CA SER A 21 25.55 -27.27 4.15
C SER A 21 24.66 -26.83 2.98
N LEU A 22 24.55 -27.62 1.93
CA LEU A 22 23.64 -27.38 0.80
C LEU A 22 22.16 -27.58 1.17
N LEU A 23 21.85 -28.54 2.06
CA LEU A 23 20.51 -28.74 2.57
C LEU A 23 20.05 -27.62 3.50
N LEU A 24 20.95 -27.07 4.32
CA LEU A 24 20.65 -25.92 5.17
C LEU A 24 20.51 -24.59 4.39
N ALA A 25 21.22 -24.43 3.28
CA ALA A 25 21.07 -23.26 2.41
C ALA A 25 19.70 -23.24 1.68
N GLY A 26 19.09 -24.40 1.46
CA GLY A 26 17.76 -24.51 0.84
C GLY A 26 16.58 -24.13 1.75
N VAL A 27 16.81 -23.98 3.08
CA VAL A 27 15.75 -23.68 4.06
C VAL A 27 15.65 -22.17 4.38
N LEU A 28 16.55 -21.34 3.85
CA LEU A 28 16.58 -19.89 4.07
C LEU A 28 16.06 -19.09 2.86
N GLN A 29 15.24 -19.69 2.00
CA GLN A 29 14.52 -18.89 1.01
C GLN A 29 13.43 -18.13 1.74
N ALA A 30 13.55 -16.79 1.79
CA ALA A 30 12.46 -15.92 2.14
C ALA A 30 11.25 -16.30 1.29
N GLN A 31 10.14 -16.64 1.93
CA GLN A 31 8.91 -16.96 1.20
C GLN A 31 8.41 -15.67 0.56
N ASN A 32 8.50 -15.60 -0.75
CA ASN A 32 8.00 -14.51 -1.55
C ASN A 32 7.05 -15.12 -2.63
N PRO A 33 5.81 -14.65 -2.78
CA PRO A 33 5.20 -13.48 -2.12
C PRO A 33 4.82 -13.71 -0.64
N ILE A 34 4.73 -12.62 0.13
CA ILE A 34 4.36 -12.67 1.55
C ILE A 34 2.90 -13.10 1.75
N VAL A 35 2.03 -12.79 0.80
CA VAL A 35 0.65 -13.26 0.73
C VAL A 35 0.54 -14.32 -0.35
N GLN A 36 0.04 -15.51 -0.01
CA GLN A 36 -0.06 -16.67 -0.90
C GLN A 36 -1.49 -17.24 -0.96
N THR A 37 -2.43 -16.64 -0.24
CA THR A 37 -3.79 -17.15 -0.07
C THR A 37 -4.81 -16.46 -0.97
N CYS A 38 -4.49 -15.26 -1.44
CA CYS A 38 -5.33 -14.47 -2.34
C CYS A 38 -4.48 -13.45 -3.12
N TYR A 39 -5.06 -12.84 -4.15
CA TYR A 39 -4.44 -11.73 -4.87
C TYR A 39 -4.59 -10.44 -4.07
N THR A 40 -3.49 -9.70 -3.95
CA THR A 40 -3.46 -8.41 -3.25
C THR A 40 -2.71 -7.37 -4.07
N SER A 41 -3.14 -6.11 -3.98
CA SER A 41 -2.56 -4.97 -4.68
C SER A 41 -2.33 -3.79 -3.74
N ASP A 42 -1.58 -2.81 -4.20
CA ASP A 42 -1.40 -1.48 -3.60
C ASP A 42 -1.06 -1.52 -2.10
N PRO A 43 0.03 -2.19 -1.70
CA PRO A 43 0.36 -2.36 -0.29
C PRO A 43 0.78 -1.03 0.35
N ALA A 44 0.05 -0.60 1.39
CA ALA A 44 0.33 0.58 2.18
C ALA A 44 0.84 0.20 3.58
N PRO A 45 2.13 0.42 3.89
CA PRO A 45 2.70 0.07 5.18
C PRO A 45 2.42 1.12 6.26
N MET A 46 2.20 0.65 7.50
CA MET A 46 2.17 1.47 8.70
C MET A 46 2.92 0.76 9.83
N VAL A 47 3.79 1.46 10.53
CA VAL A 47 4.44 0.94 11.74
C VAL A 47 3.77 1.52 12.98
N HIS A 48 3.30 0.65 13.87
CA HIS A 48 2.71 1.03 15.14
C HIS A 48 3.17 0.04 16.24
N ASP A 49 3.67 0.55 17.36
CA ASP A 49 4.17 -0.22 18.51
C ASP A 49 5.12 -1.37 18.11
N GLY A 50 6.08 -1.08 17.24
CA GLY A 50 7.10 -2.03 16.80
C GLY A 50 6.57 -3.17 15.92
N THR A 51 5.34 -3.06 15.44
CA THR A 51 4.70 -3.98 14.50
C THR A 51 4.49 -3.26 13.17
N LEU A 52 4.90 -3.89 12.07
CA LEU A 52 4.57 -3.45 10.72
C LEU A 52 3.20 -4.02 10.34
N TYR A 53 2.29 -3.15 9.96
CA TYR A 53 1.00 -3.48 9.35
C TYR A 53 1.06 -3.14 7.87
N VAL A 54 0.47 -3.99 7.03
CA VAL A 54 0.35 -3.75 5.58
C VAL A 54 -1.13 -3.86 5.22
N TYR A 55 -1.65 -2.78 4.68
CA TYR A 55 -3.03 -2.66 4.19
C TYR A 55 -3.02 -2.83 2.68
N THR A 56 -3.88 -3.67 2.15
CA THR A 56 -3.91 -4.00 0.71
C THR A 56 -5.32 -3.99 0.17
N GLY A 57 -5.48 -3.74 -1.13
CA GLY A 57 -6.64 -4.18 -1.88
C GLY A 57 -6.72 -5.70 -1.95
N HIS A 58 -7.87 -6.24 -2.32
CA HIS A 58 -8.09 -7.65 -2.60
C HIS A 58 -8.74 -7.79 -3.97
N ASP A 59 -7.96 -8.25 -4.95
CA ASP A 59 -8.48 -8.59 -6.28
C ASP A 59 -9.28 -9.89 -6.20
N GLU A 60 -10.53 -9.84 -6.62
CA GLU A 60 -11.40 -11.00 -6.63
C GLU A 60 -10.90 -12.08 -7.61
N ASP A 61 -10.99 -13.35 -7.20
CA ASP A 61 -10.66 -14.47 -8.05
C ASP A 61 -11.51 -14.47 -9.33
N HIS A 62 -10.88 -14.71 -10.47
CA HIS A 62 -11.53 -14.77 -11.79
C HIS A 62 -12.07 -13.43 -12.33
N ALA A 63 -11.73 -12.31 -11.72
CA ALA A 63 -12.04 -11.00 -12.26
C ALA A 63 -11.22 -10.73 -13.54
N ASP A 64 -11.84 -10.12 -14.53
CA ASP A 64 -11.22 -9.68 -15.78
C ASP A 64 -10.92 -8.17 -15.81
N PHE A 65 -11.18 -7.50 -14.67
CA PHE A 65 -10.94 -6.09 -14.40
C PHE A 65 -10.54 -5.94 -12.92
N PHE A 66 -10.17 -4.74 -12.47
CA PHE A 66 -9.84 -4.39 -11.07
C PHE A 66 -11.07 -4.46 -10.17
N TRP A 67 -11.65 -5.67 -10.04
CA TRP A 67 -12.84 -5.92 -9.24
C TRP A 67 -12.43 -6.21 -7.81
N MET A 68 -12.61 -5.24 -6.93
CA MET A 68 -12.22 -5.28 -5.53
C MET A 68 -13.37 -4.82 -4.65
N GLN A 69 -13.72 -5.61 -3.63
CA GLN A 69 -14.86 -5.37 -2.75
C GLN A 69 -14.44 -5.08 -1.30
N GLU A 70 -13.22 -5.40 -0.94
CA GLU A 70 -12.71 -5.31 0.41
C GLU A 70 -11.22 -4.97 0.47
N TRP A 71 -10.76 -4.59 1.65
CA TRP A 71 -9.35 -4.42 1.96
C TRP A 71 -8.92 -5.38 3.04
N ARG A 72 -7.68 -5.86 2.94
CA ARG A 72 -7.09 -6.82 3.88
C ARG A 72 -5.96 -6.18 4.69
N VAL A 73 -5.70 -6.76 5.87
CA VAL A 73 -4.62 -6.33 6.74
C VAL A 73 -3.72 -7.50 7.10
N TYR A 74 -2.43 -7.29 6.96
CA TYR A 74 -1.40 -8.23 7.37
C TYR A 74 -0.46 -7.56 8.37
N SER A 75 0.13 -8.32 9.30
CA SER A 75 1.12 -7.75 10.22
C SER A 75 2.30 -8.66 10.48
N THR A 76 3.43 -8.05 10.83
CA THR A 76 4.65 -8.75 11.21
C THR A 76 5.48 -7.93 12.19
N LYS A 77 6.28 -8.64 13.02
CA LYS A 77 7.29 -8.01 13.90
C LYS A 77 8.72 -8.28 13.43
N ASP A 78 8.91 -9.17 12.50
CA ASP A 78 10.22 -9.66 12.05
C ASP A 78 10.37 -9.71 10.53
N MET A 79 9.34 -9.32 9.77
CA MET A 79 9.26 -9.36 8.30
C MET A 79 9.40 -10.78 7.69
N VAL A 80 9.34 -11.80 8.53
CA VAL A 80 9.43 -13.22 8.13
C VAL A 80 8.12 -13.94 8.43
N ASN A 81 7.61 -13.77 9.65
CA ASN A 81 6.35 -14.37 10.08
C ASN A 81 5.22 -13.35 9.97
N TRP A 82 4.21 -13.66 9.17
CA TRP A 82 3.09 -12.78 8.90
C TRP A 82 1.80 -13.32 9.48
N THR A 83 0.99 -12.43 10.03
CA THR A 83 -0.37 -12.71 10.49
C THR A 83 -1.36 -12.08 9.53
N ASP A 84 -2.27 -12.87 8.99
CA ASP A 84 -3.43 -12.41 8.21
C ASP A 84 -4.57 -12.06 9.18
N HIS A 85 -5.06 -10.82 9.14
CA HIS A 85 -6.17 -10.33 9.96
C HIS A 85 -7.50 -10.33 9.21
N GLY A 86 -7.51 -10.87 7.99
CA GLY A 86 -8.71 -10.88 7.14
C GLY A 86 -9.04 -9.50 6.59
N SER A 87 -10.32 -9.26 6.42
CA SER A 87 -10.90 -8.05 5.82
C SER A 87 -11.68 -7.23 6.86
N PRO A 88 -11.04 -6.31 7.59
CA PRO A 88 -11.71 -5.51 8.61
C PRO A 88 -12.46 -4.30 8.03
N LEU A 89 -12.43 -4.07 6.73
CA LEU A 89 -13.13 -3.01 6.01
C LEU A 89 -13.52 -3.50 4.60
N ALA A 90 -14.77 -3.22 4.20
CA ALA A 90 -15.30 -3.56 2.90
C ALA A 90 -16.22 -2.44 2.38
N ILE A 91 -16.62 -2.52 1.10
CA ILE A 91 -17.51 -1.53 0.45
C ILE A 91 -18.81 -1.36 1.23
N GLU A 92 -19.38 -2.45 1.77
CA GLU A 92 -20.63 -2.43 2.54
C GLU A 92 -20.56 -1.56 3.80
N SER A 93 -19.36 -1.19 4.25
CA SER A 93 -19.17 -0.24 5.34
C SER A 93 -19.53 1.20 4.96
N PHE A 94 -19.73 1.48 3.66
CA PHE A 94 -19.98 2.81 3.11
C PHE A 94 -21.31 2.84 2.35
N ASP A 95 -22.38 3.30 2.98
CA ASP A 95 -23.73 3.33 2.38
C ASP A 95 -23.80 4.10 1.06
N TRP A 96 -22.86 5.01 0.81
CA TRP A 96 -22.78 5.85 -0.38
C TRP A 96 -21.96 5.24 -1.53
N ALA A 97 -21.25 4.13 -1.31
CA ALA A 97 -20.39 3.47 -2.29
C ALA A 97 -20.99 2.14 -2.79
N ASP A 98 -20.51 1.64 -3.93
CA ASP A 98 -20.97 0.38 -4.52
C ASP A 98 -19.90 -0.43 -5.24
N ASP A 99 -18.69 0.11 -5.47
CA ASP A 99 -17.65 -0.55 -6.25
C ASP A 99 -16.27 0.03 -5.96
N ARG A 100 -15.21 -0.64 -6.41
CA ARG A 100 -13.82 -0.18 -6.49
C ARG A 100 -13.16 0.10 -5.13
N ALA A 101 -13.05 -0.92 -4.28
CA ALA A 101 -12.23 -0.88 -3.07
C ALA A 101 -10.73 -0.87 -3.44
N TRP A 102 -10.26 0.20 -4.10
CA TRP A 102 -8.92 0.30 -4.67
C TRP A 102 -7.89 0.82 -3.67
N ALA A 103 -6.75 1.34 -4.16
CA ALA A 103 -5.63 1.77 -3.33
C ALA A 103 -6.05 2.63 -2.14
N SER A 104 -5.39 2.43 -1.01
CA SER A 104 -5.78 3.03 0.27
C SER A 104 -4.59 3.18 1.21
N GLN A 105 -4.73 3.98 2.26
CA GLN A 105 -3.73 4.09 3.32
C GLN A 105 -4.36 4.27 4.68
N CYS A 106 -3.85 3.54 5.68
CA CYS A 106 -4.20 3.73 7.08
C CYS A 106 -3.07 4.44 7.83
N ILE A 107 -3.42 5.39 8.71
CA ILE A 107 -2.49 6.05 9.63
C ILE A 107 -3.06 6.07 11.05
N GLU A 108 -2.17 6.13 12.03
CA GLU A 108 -2.55 6.36 13.43
C GLU A 108 -2.49 7.87 13.77
N ARG A 109 -3.46 8.36 14.51
CA ARG A 109 -3.47 9.69 15.09
C ARG A 109 -4.24 9.71 16.42
N ASN A 110 -3.57 10.10 17.51
CA ASN A 110 -4.16 10.24 18.83
C ASN A 110 -4.91 8.98 19.32
N GLY A 111 -4.33 7.79 19.09
CA GLY A 111 -4.89 6.52 19.52
C GLY A 111 -6.07 6.02 18.67
N LYS A 112 -6.32 6.65 17.54
CA LYS A 112 -7.29 6.21 16.52
C LYS A 112 -6.59 5.89 15.22
N PHE A 113 -7.18 4.99 14.45
CA PHE A 113 -6.68 4.57 13.14
C PHE A 113 -7.64 5.08 12.08
N TYR A 114 -7.13 5.88 11.15
CA TYR A 114 -7.89 6.48 10.06
C TYR A 114 -7.47 5.83 8.75
N TRP A 115 -8.38 5.16 8.11
CA TRP A 115 -8.14 4.45 6.85
C TRP A 115 -8.80 5.21 5.70
N TYR A 116 -7.98 5.89 4.92
CA TYR A 116 -8.41 6.62 3.72
C TYR A 116 -8.45 5.67 2.55
N VAL A 117 -9.56 5.66 1.86
CA VAL A 117 -9.89 4.73 0.78
C VAL A 117 -10.42 5.48 -0.42
N CYS A 118 -10.29 4.90 -1.62
CA CYS A 118 -11.04 5.37 -2.78
C CYS A 118 -12.09 4.34 -3.16
N LEU A 119 -13.26 4.83 -3.58
CA LEU A 119 -14.45 4.06 -3.89
C LEU A 119 -15.22 4.72 -5.02
N HIS A 120 -16.03 3.95 -5.75
CA HIS A 120 -17.03 4.51 -6.64
C HIS A 120 -18.23 5.01 -5.82
N SER A 121 -18.58 6.29 -5.99
CA SER A 121 -19.72 6.93 -5.31
C SER A 121 -21.01 6.78 -6.12
N LYS A 122 -22.03 6.23 -5.50
CA LYS A 122 -23.41 6.20 -6.05
C LYS A 122 -24.02 7.60 -6.19
N LEU A 123 -23.51 8.59 -5.43
CA LEU A 123 -24.07 9.93 -5.38
C LEU A 123 -23.75 10.75 -6.63
N THR A 124 -22.50 10.63 -7.11
CA THR A 124 -21.99 11.39 -8.26
C THR A 124 -21.69 10.52 -9.47
N ASN A 125 -21.74 9.19 -9.34
CA ASN A 125 -21.33 8.22 -10.37
C ASN A 125 -19.90 8.44 -10.83
N THR A 126 -19.00 8.79 -9.90
CA THR A 126 -17.54 9.00 -10.10
C THR A 126 -16.78 8.40 -8.94
N MET A 127 -15.44 8.49 -8.99
CA MET A 127 -14.61 8.12 -7.85
C MET A 127 -14.71 9.15 -6.73
N ALA A 128 -14.50 8.68 -5.51
CA ALA A 128 -14.53 9.47 -4.29
C ALA A 128 -13.51 8.98 -3.28
N ILE A 129 -13.07 9.88 -2.42
CA ILE A 129 -12.24 9.56 -1.26
C ILE A 129 -13.13 9.43 -0.04
N GLY A 130 -13.06 8.30 0.64
CA GLY A 130 -13.70 8.04 1.93
C GLY A 130 -12.69 7.97 3.07
N VAL A 131 -13.18 7.95 4.29
CA VAL A 131 -12.39 7.71 5.49
C VAL A 131 -13.15 6.81 6.46
N ALA A 132 -12.51 5.72 6.87
CA ALA A 132 -13.00 4.85 7.94
C ALA A 132 -12.16 5.06 9.20
N VAL A 133 -12.76 4.81 10.36
CA VAL A 133 -12.10 4.94 11.66
C VAL A 133 -12.24 3.67 12.48
N GLY A 134 -11.15 3.28 13.17
CA GLY A 134 -11.08 2.17 14.10
C GLY A 134 -10.30 2.50 15.37
N ASP A 135 -10.46 1.66 16.37
CA ASP A 135 -9.74 1.75 17.67
C ASP A 135 -8.47 0.86 17.70
N SER A 136 -8.25 0.11 16.64
CA SER A 136 -7.12 -0.83 16.49
C SER A 136 -6.61 -0.79 15.06
N PRO A 137 -5.30 -1.05 14.82
CA PRO A 137 -4.75 -1.14 13.47
C PRO A 137 -5.37 -2.27 12.62
N THR A 138 -6.02 -3.24 13.27
CA THR A 138 -6.70 -4.35 12.60
C THR A 138 -8.23 -4.24 12.68
N GLY A 139 -8.74 -3.06 13.04
CA GLY A 139 -10.16 -2.77 13.12
C GLY A 139 -10.88 -3.35 14.35
N PRO A 140 -12.22 -3.50 14.27
CA PRO A 140 -13.06 -3.20 13.11
C PRO A 140 -13.05 -1.72 12.75
N PHE A 141 -13.17 -1.45 11.44
CA PHE A 141 -13.32 -0.10 10.90
C PHE A 141 -14.76 0.19 10.50
N LYS A 142 -15.15 1.46 10.53
CA LYS A 142 -16.46 1.93 10.07
C LYS A 142 -16.32 3.27 9.37
N ASP A 143 -17.21 3.58 8.43
CA ASP A 143 -17.31 4.91 7.83
C ASP A 143 -17.36 5.98 8.91
N ALA A 144 -16.44 6.95 8.84
CA ALA A 144 -16.27 7.94 9.88
C ALA A 144 -17.33 9.06 9.81
N ILE A 145 -17.88 9.35 8.62
CA ILE A 145 -18.72 10.53 8.37
C ILE A 145 -20.02 10.23 7.60
N GLY A 146 -20.26 8.99 7.15
CA GLY A 146 -21.48 8.57 6.45
C GLY A 146 -21.64 9.18 5.06
N ARG A 147 -20.58 9.71 4.47
CA ARG A 147 -20.55 10.33 3.13
C ARG A 147 -19.11 10.39 2.62
N PRO A 148 -18.88 10.65 1.31
CA PRO A 148 -17.53 10.92 0.82
C PRO A 148 -16.87 12.10 1.57
N LEU A 149 -15.57 11.98 1.82
CA LEU A 149 -14.74 13.10 2.26
C LEU A 149 -14.53 14.09 1.11
N TYR A 150 -14.31 13.56 -0.10
CA TYR A 150 -14.21 14.33 -1.33
C TYR A 150 -14.63 13.48 -2.54
N GLU A 151 -15.40 14.05 -3.49
CA GLU A 151 -15.92 13.32 -4.65
C GLU A 151 -16.12 14.23 -5.88
N GLY A 152 -16.45 13.63 -7.02
CA GLY A 152 -16.88 14.36 -8.22
C GLY A 152 -15.95 14.27 -9.41
N SER A 153 -14.93 13.40 -9.39
CA SER A 153 -14.08 13.11 -10.56
C SER A 153 -13.60 11.67 -10.57
N TRP A 154 -13.39 11.13 -11.78
CA TRP A 154 -12.71 9.85 -11.97
C TRP A 154 -11.22 9.88 -11.58
N ASP A 155 -10.63 11.09 -11.47
CA ASP A 155 -9.26 11.31 -11.01
C ASP A 155 -9.08 11.05 -9.49
N PHE A 156 -10.16 10.90 -8.72
CA PHE A 156 -10.09 10.88 -7.26
C PHE A 156 -9.87 9.46 -6.72
N ILE A 157 -8.65 8.96 -6.92
CA ILE A 157 -8.16 7.67 -6.46
C ILE A 157 -6.86 7.83 -5.68
N ASP A 158 -6.37 6.75 -5.09
CA ASP A 158 -5.06 6.60 -4.45
C ASP A 158 -4.78 7.62 -3.32
N PRO A 159 -5.63 7.69 -2.29
CA PRO A 159 -5.41 8.60 -1.19
C PRO A 159 -4.20 8.21 -0.35
N THR A 160 -3.39 9.22 0.00
CA THR A 160 -2.28 9.08 0.96
C THR A 160 -2.26 10.26 1.92
N VAL A 161 -1.90 10.03 3.17
CA VAL A 161 -1.78 11.07 4.19
C VAL A 161 -0.35 11.23 4.62
N PHE A 162 0.10 12.46 4.65
CA PHE A 162 1.38 12.87 5.21
C PHE A 162 1.16 13.78 6.41
N VAL A 163 1.81 13.49 7.54
CA VAL A 163 1.82 14.35 8.72
C VAL A 163 3.19 15.02 8.82
N ASP A 164 3.21 16.36 8.76
CA ASP A 164 4.46 17.12 8.83
C ASP A 164 4.95 17.27 10.29
N ASP A 165 6.18 17.76 10.46
CA ASP A 165 6.85 17.92 11.76
C ASP A 165 6.11 18.88 12.71
N ASP A 166 5.33 19.83 12.17
CA ASP A 166 4.46 20.72 12.95
C ASP A 166 3.14 20.07 13.38
N GLY A 167 2.92 18.81 12.95
CA GLY A 167 1.71 18.07 13.23
C GLY A 167 0.55 18.32 12.28
N GLN A 168 0.70 19.16 11.25
CA GLN A 168 -0.30 19.34 10.22
C GLN A 168 -0.38 18.11 9.34
N ALA A 169 -1.57 17.54 9.20
CA ALA A 169 -1.83 16.45 8.27
C ALA A 169 -2.31 16.99 6.92
N TYR A 170 -1.84 16.35 5.85
CA TYR A 170 -2.20 16.64 4.47
C TYR A 170 -2.68 15.36 3.81
N LEU A 171 -3.80 15.43 3.11
CA LEU A 171 -4.29 14.37 2.24
C LEU A 171 -3.87 14.67 0.81
N TYR A 172 -3.25 13.70 0.15
CA TYR A 172 -2.91 13.74 -1.27
C TYR A 172 -3.66 12.62 -1.99
N TRP A 173 -4.03 12.82 -3.25
CA TRP A 173 -4.70 11.81 -4.07
C TRP A 173 -4.62 12.15 -5.55
N GLY A 174 -4.95 11.19 -6.41
CA GLY A 174 -5.30 11.47 -7.80
C GLY A 174 -4.50 10.72 -8.87
N ASN A 175 -5.08 10.63 -10.05
CA ASN A 175 -4.55 10.05 -11.30
C ASN A 175 -5.27 10.67 -12.51
N PRO A 176 -4.62 11.25 -13.49
CA PRO A 176 -3.19 11.56 -13.60
C PRO A 176 -2.79 12.89 -12.95
N ASN A 177 -3.68 13.51 -12.23
CA ASN A 177 -3.43 14.76 -11.53
C ASN A 177 -3.21 14.48 -10.05
N VAL A 178 -2.28 15.20 -9.42
CA VAL A 178 -2.09 15.14 -7.97
C VAL A 178 -2.84 16.31 -7.33
N TYR A 179 -3.76 15.98 -6.45
CA TYR A 179 -4.49 16.92 -5.61
C TYR A 179 -4.01 16.83 -4.17
N TYR A 180 -4.18 17.90 -3.41
CA TYR A 180 -3.96 17.89 -1.98
C TYR A 180 -4.83 18.88 -1.25
N ALA A 181 -5.08 18.59 0.02
CA ALA A 181 -5.71 19.50 0.97
C ALA A 181 -5.15 19.26 2.37
N LYS A 182 -5.25 20.26 3.23
CA LYS A 182 -5.03 20.06 4.67
C LYS A 182 -6.19 19.28 5.27
N LEU A 183 -5.88 18.44 6.23
CA LEU A 183 -6.87 17.84 7.11
C LEU A 183 -7.01 18.66 8.39
N ASN A 184 -8.23 18.82 8.86
CA ASN A 184 -8.48 19.31 10.21
C ASN A 184 -7.96 18.31 11.26
N ALA A 185 -7.86 18.76 12.51
CA ALA A 185 -7.38 17.92 13.61
C ALA A 185 -8.26 16.68 13.89
N ASP A 186 -9.49 16.68 13.41
CA ASP A 186 -10.43 15.55 13.48
C ASP A 186 -10.09 14.42 12.51
N MET A 187 -9.20 14.66 11.53
CA MET A 187 -8.77 13.72 10.50
C MET A 187 -9.87 13.23 9.56
N VAL A 188 -11.07 13.80 9.63
CA VAL A 188 -12.24 13.37 8.83
C VAL A 188 -12.92 14.55 8.10
N SER A 189 -12.26 15.70 8.08
CA SER A 189 -12.69 16.88 7.32
C SER A 189 -11.51 17.65 6.75
N LEU A 190 -11.74 18.34 5.62
CA LEU A 190 -10.72 19.15 4.96
C LEU A 190 -10.68 20.56 5.56
N ASP A 191 -9.47 21.13 5.68
CA ASP A 191 -9.24 22.52 6.06
C ASP A 191 -8.94 23.36 4.81
N GLY A 192 -9.91 24.14 4.38
CA GLY A 192 -9.81 25.03 3.22
C GLY A 192 -10.07 24.33 1.89
N GLU A 193 -9.48 24.88 0.83
CA GLU A 193 -9.71 24.46 -0.54
C GLU A 193 -8.76 23.34 -0.97
N VAL A 194 -9.24 22.51 -1.89
CA VAL A 194 -8.40 21.50 -2.58
C VAL A 194 -7.53 22.21 -3.61
N SER A 195 -6.24 21.93 -3.57
CA SER A 195 -5.25 22.43 -4.51
C SER A 195 -4.76 21.32 -5.43
N LYS A 196 -4.33 21.69 -6.62
CA LYS A 196 -3.68 20.77 -7.56
C LYS A 196 -2.18 21.05 -7.58
N VAL A 197 -1.36 19.99 -7.50
CA VAL A 197 0.09 20.12 -7.62
C VAL A 197 0.46 20.39 -9.07
N GLU A 198 1.29 21.41 -9.30
CA GLU A 198 1.85 21.68 -10.62
C GLU A 198 2.91 20.62 -10.95
N GLN A 199 2.69 19.89 -12.04
CA GLN A 199 3.61 18.85 -12.51
C GLN A 199 4.64 19.47 -13.44
N THR A 200 5.85 19.67 -12.92
CA THR A 200 7.00 20.16 -13.69
C THR A 200 8.07 19.09 -13.79
N ILE A 201 8.96 19.20 -14.80
CA ILE A 201 10.13 18.31 -14.91
C ILE A 201 11.04 18.43 -13.67
N GLU A 202 11.09 19.60 -13.05
CA GLU A 202 11.85 19.85 -11.84
C GLU A 202 11.28 19.07 -10.64
N SER A 203 9.94 19.04 -10.50
CA SER A 203 9.23 18.42 -9.37
C SER A 203 9.08 16.91 -9.52
N PHE A 204 8.82 16.43 -10.74
CA PHE A 204 8.43 15.02 -11.01
C PHE A 204 9.45 14.27 -11.88
N GLY A 205 10.48 14.93 -12.38
CA GLY A 205 11.44 14.35 -13.29
C GLY A 205 10.93 14.28 -14.74
N SER A 206 11.75 13.72 -15.63
CA SER A 206 11.38 13.51 -17.03
C SER A 206 10.76 12.14 -17.22
N PRO A 207 9.68 12.00 -18.01
CA PRO A 207 9.15 10.67 -18.35
C PRO A 207 10.24 9.82 -19.00
N GLY A 208 10.38 8.57 -18.53
CA GLY A 208 11.35 7.63 -19.06
C GLY A 208 11.13 7.32 -20.54
N PRO A 209 12.17 6.83 -21.27
CA PRO A 209 12.08 6.54 -22.70
C PRO A 209 11.03 5.48 -23.05
N ASP A 210 10.71 4.59 -22.14
CA ASP A 210 9.78 3.47 -22.36
C ASP A 210 8.31 3.89 -22.40
N LYS A 211 7.97 5.08 -21.89
CA LYS A 211 6.62 5.64 -21.95
C LYS A 211 6.38 6.48 -23.20
N ARG A 212 7.32 6.49 -24.15
CA ARG A 212 7.20 7.25 -25.41
C ARG A 212 6.58 6.37 -26.51
N GLU A 213 5.28 6.30 -26.59
CA GLU A 213 4.65 5.88 -27.84
C GLU A 213 4.97 6.88 -28.95
N LYS A 214 5.48 6.37 -30.10
CA LYS A 214 5.81 7.19 -31.27
C LYS A 214 4.62 8.06 -31.64
N GLY A 215 4.77 9.39 -31.52
CA GLY A 215 3.78 10.38 -31.97
C GLY A 215 2.82 10.91 -30.90
N LYS A 216 2.82 10.40 -29.66
CA LYS A 216 2.07 11.01 -28.55
C LYS A 216 2.96 11.98 -27.76
N LYS A 217 2.47 13.19 -27.52
CA LYS A 217 3.07 14.08 -26.54
C LYS A 217 2.67 13.57 -25.17
N TYR A 218 3.62 13.02 -24.39
CA TYR A 218 3.37 12.75 -22.98
C TYR A 218 3.22 14.09 -22.27
N LYS A 219 2.00 14.34 -21.82
CA LYS A 219 1.71 15.48 -20.94
C LYS A 219 1.93 15.15 -19.48
N ASP A 220 1.87 13.86 -19.13
CA ASP A 220 1.79 13.42 -17.76
C ASP A 220 3.12 12.79 -17.34
N ILE A 221 3.81 13.48 -16.43
CA ILE A 221 5.06 13.03 -15.81
C ILE A 221 4.75 12.06 -14.67
N TYR A 222 3.65 12.29 -13.99
CA TYR A 222 3.05 11.48 -12.94
C TYR A 222 2.02 10.51 -13.54
N THR A 223 1.88 9.34 -12.93
CA THR A 223 0.88 8.34 -13.34
C THR A 223 -0.17 8.18 -12.24
N GLU A 224 0.21 7.60 -11.10
CA GLU A 224 -0.70 7.28 -10.01
C GLU A 224 0.04 7.02 -8.70
N GLY A 225 -0.68 6.77 -7.60
CA GLY A 225 -0.13 6.33 -6.34
C GLY A 225 0.78 7.35 -5.65
N PRO A 226 0.32 8.58 -5.32
CA PRO A 226 1.16 9.55 -4.63
C PRO A 226 1.52 9.02 -3.25
N TRP A 227 2.81 9.08 -2.90
CA TRP A 227 3.28 8.74 -1.55
C TRP A 227 4.30 9.76 -1.08
N LEU A 228 3.86 10.62 -0.16
CA LEU A 228 4.72 11.68 0.36
C LEU A 228 5.61 11.15 1.50
N HIS A 229 6.88 11.57 1.47
CA HIS A 229 7.82 11.32 2.55
C HIS A 229 8.74 12.52 2.76
N LYS A 230 9.32 12.62 3.96
CA LYS A 230 10.30 13.66 4.31
C LYS A 230 11.60 13.02 4.75
N ARG A 231 12.71 13.46 4.17
CA ARG A 231 14.05 13.02 4.55
C ARG A 231 15.01 14.19 4.61
N GLY A 232 15.64 14.42 5.79
CA GLY A 232 16.63 15.47 5.97
C GLY A 232 16.13 16.89 5.63
N GLY A 233 14.86 17.17 5.92
CA GLY A 233 14.23 18.47 5.61
C GLY A 233 13.76 18.62 4.17
N THR A 234 13.96 17.63 3.31
CA THR A 234 13.47 17.62 1.92
C THR A 234 12.23 16.76 1.81
N TYR A 235 11.19 17.28 1.17
CA TYR A 235 9.99 16.53 0.81
C TYR A 235 10.21 15.79 -0.49
N GLY A 236 9.80 14.55 -0.54
CA GLY A 236 9.83 13.71 -1.73
C GLY A 236 8.47 13.06 -1.96
N ASN A 237 8.13 12.86 -3.22
CA ASN A 237 6.98 12.06 -3.62
C ASN A 237 7.51 10.80 -4.32
N SER A 238 7.20 9.63 -3.75
CA SER A 238 7.43 8.37 -4.43
C SER A 238 6.20 8.07 -5.28
N LEU A 239 6.43 7.64 -6.51
CA LEU A 239 5.40 7.33 -7.50
C LEU A 239 5.34 5.83 -7.69
N ALA A 240 4.16 5.28 -7.84
CA ALA A 240 3.95 3.89 -8.21
C ALA A 240 4.21 3.67 -9.72
#